data_5600bd5b2ca3b9928a4282b5d9f83437
#
_entry.id   5600bd5b2ca3b9928a4282b5d9f83437
#
_cell.length_a   1.000
_cell.length_b   1.000
_cell.length_c   1.000
_cell.angle_alpha   90.00
_cell.angle_beta   90.00
_cell.angle_gamma   90.00
#
_symmetry.space_group_name_H-M   'P 1'
#
loop_
_entity.id
_entity.type
_entity.pdbx_description
1 polymer ?
#
loop_
_entity_poly.entity_id
_entity_poly.type
_entity_poly.pdbx_seq_one_letter_code
_entity_poly.pdbx_strand_id
1 'polypeptide(L)'
;MKELKILLILVVVVLVGYWGIEPYAHSVMHGEVKKPDYNYSDLKITAATTGDPAKGKELFVANCASCHGLKNDGINPGMDKNAAIASFNVVPPDLSNIAAIVDHKFLAAFIKNPQQATENPKFAMPPMAQLSDEDVGHIIAYLSSVAKKNLDGKEITIEACGRCHSIKYQKIYAETPAENLKAYLGKVPPDLSVMGKAKELEYLETFINNPQNGLPGTSMPRLGLTKESTEKVVAYLDQIADPHREQRNKLGMWVIGYLVVMVGLTFAWKKKIWKNIH
;
A
#
# COMPACT_ATOMS: atom_id res chain seq x y z
N MET A 1 52.03 -18.71 1.72
CA MET A 1 51.22 -19.47 0.76
C MET A 1 50.02 -20.18 1.38
N LYS A 2 50.13 -20.75 2.60
CA LYS A 2 48.96 -21.40 3.27
C LYS A 2 47.82 -20.40 3.57
N GLU A 3 48.15 -19.21 4.07
CA GLU A 3 47.12 -18.16 4.39
C GLU A 3 46.38 -17.67 3.14
N LEU A 4 47.08 -17.51 2.01
CA LEU A 4 46.47 -17.12 0.75
C LEU A 4 45.49 -18.19 0.23
N LYS A 5 45.82 -19.48 0.38
CA LYS A 5 44.90 -20.56 0.04
C LYS A 5 43.64 -20.57 0.91
N ILE A 6 43.81 -20.34 2.23
CA ILE A 6 42.68 -20.25 3.16
C ILE A 6 41.77 -19.07 2.80
N LEU A 7 42.37 -17.90 2.55
CA LEU A 7 41.62 -16.71 2.12
C LEU A 7 40.84 -16.98 0.83
N LEU A 8 41.47 -17.62 -0.15
CA LEU A 8 40.82 -17.92 -1.43
C LEU A 8 39.68 -18.92 -1.26
N ILE A 9 39.84 -19.93 -0.41
CA ILE A 9 38.74 -20.86 -0.07
C ILE A 9 37.58 -20.13 0.59
N LEU A 10 37.85 -19.24 1.56
CA LEU A 10 36.82 -18.46 2.24
C LEU A 10 36.06 -17.56 1.25
N VAL A 11 36.79 -16.89 0.34
CA VAL A 11 36.17 -16.07 -0.70
C VAL A 11 35.25 -16.91 -1.59
N VAL A 12 35.70 -18.08 -2.04
CA VAL A 12 34.91 -18.99 -2.88
C VAL A 12 33.65 -19.45 -2.12
N VAL A 13 33.78 -19.85 -0.85
CA VAL A 13 32.64 -20.29 -0.03
C VAL A 13 31.61 -19.15 0.12
N VAL A 14 32.05 -17.91 0.38
CA VAL A 14 31.17 -16.75 0.47
C VAL A 14 30.48 -16.46 -0.87
N LEU A 15 31.22 -16.53 -1.98
CA LEU A 15 30.66 -16.31 -3.32
C LEU A 15 29.62 -17.38 -3.69
N VAL A 16 29.90 -18.65 -3.39
CA VAL A 16 28.94 -19.75 -3.61
C VAL A 16 27.70 -19.56 -2.73
N GLY A 17 27.88 -19.17 -1.46
CA GLY A 17 26.77 -18.88 -0.56
C GLY A 17 25.89 -17.75 -1.08
N TYR A 18 26.51 -16.63 -1.46
CA TYR A 18 25.79 -15.42 -1.85
C TYR A 18 25.19 -15.50 -3.27
N TRP A 19 25.91 -16.05 -4.25
CA TRP A 19 25.45 -16.11 -5.64
C TRP A 19 24.83 -17.44 -6.07
N GLY A 20 24.99 -18.49 -5.26
CA GLY A 20 24.44 -19.81 -5.54
C GLY A 20 23.29 -20.18 -4.59
N ILE A 21 23.58 -20.26 -3.30
CA ILE A 21 22.62 -20.76 -2.31
C ILE A 21 21.53 -19.72 -2.02
N GLU A 22 21.88 -18.45 -1.87
CA GLU A 22 20.92 -17.40 -1.55
C GLU A 22 19.86 -17.19 -2.64
N PRO A 23 20.19 -17.03 -3.95
CA PRO A 23 19.18 -16.89 -4.99
C PRO A 23 18.28 -18.13 -5.12
N TYR A 24 18.86 -19.33 -4.93
CA TYR A 24 18.07 -20.56 -4.92
C TYR A 24 17.10 -20.60 -3.73
N ALA A 25 17.56 -20.32 -2.53
CA ALA A 25 16.71 -20.27 -1.34
C ALA A 25 15.62 -19.20 -1.49
N HIS A 26 15.97 -18.02 -2.02
CA HIS A 26 15.03 -16.95 -2.31
C HIS A 26 13.95 -17.39 -3.30
N SER A 27 14.30 -18.04 -4.40
CA SER A 27 13.34 -18.53 -5.40
C SER A 27 12.37 -19.60 -4.87
N VAL A 28 12.82 -20.43 -3.92
CA VAL A 28 11.99 -21.48 -3.30
C VAL A 28 11.11 -20.93 -2.18
N MET A 29 11.63 -19.98 -1.39
CA MET A 29 10.92 -19.45 -0.21
C MET A 29 10.03 -18.27 -0.54
N HIS A 30 10.36 -17.49 -1.56
CA HIS A 30 9.56 -16.39 -2.09
C HIS A 30 9.00 -16.82 -3.45
N GLY A 31 7.81 -17.44 -3.45
CA GLY A 31 7.12 -17.81 -4.69
C GLY A 31 6.86 -16.59 -5.58
N GLU A 32 6.61 -16.83 -6.86
CA GLU A 32 6.29 -15.76 -7.81
C GLU A 32 5.08 -14.95 -7.31
N VAL A 33 5.27 -13.63 -7.18
CA VAL A 33 4.19 -12.71 -6.85
C VAL A 33 3.32 -12.53 -8.08
N LYS A 34 2.02 -12.79 -7.95
CA LYS A 34 1.07 -12.60 -9.05
C LYS A 34 1.05 -11.10 -9.42
N LYS A 35 1.24 -10.81 -10.71
CA LYS A 35 1.24 -9.42 -11.18
C LYS A 35 -0.10 -8.75 -10.91
N PRO A 36 -0.11 -7.47 -10.49
CA PRO A 36 -1.35 -6.72 -10.27
C PRO A 36 -2.10 -6.49 -11.59
N ASP A 37 -3.43 -6.64 -11.55
CA ASP A 37 -4.32 -6.33 -12.66
C ASP A 37 -4.98 -4.95 -12.44
N TYR A 38 -4.44 -3.94 -13.07
CA TYR A 38 -4.99 -2.59 -13.03
C TYR A 38 -6.09 -2.33 -14.08
N ASN A 39 -6.39 -3.31 -14.93
CA ASN A 39 -7.54 -3.23 -15.83
C ASN A 39 -8.81 -3.78 -15.20
N TYR A 40 -8.69 -4.40 -14.00
CA TYR A 40 -9.80 -5.03 -13.30
C TYR A 40 -10.61 -5.92 -14.23
N SER A 41 -9.91 -6.82 -14.94
CA SER A 41 -10.46 -7.64 -16.03
C SER A 41 -11.54 -8.62 -15.58
N ASP A 42 -11.54 -8.98 -14.29
CA ASP A 42 -12.56 -9.81 -13.64
C ASP A 42 -13.92 -9.11 -13.51
N LEU A 43 -13.95 -7.77 -13.51
CA LEU A 43 -15.18 -7.00 -13.38
C LEU A 43 -15.87 -6.86 -14.74
N LYS A 44 -17.13 -7.34 -14.83
CA LYS A 44 -17.93 -7.37 -16.06
C LYS A 44 -18.73 -6.09 -16.33
N ILE A 45 -18.32 -4.97 -15.75
CA ILE A 45 -18.99 -3.69 -15.95
C ILE A 45 -18.21 -2.83 -16.95
N THR A 46 -18.95 -2.10 -17.77
CA THR A 46 -18.35 -1.05 -18.62
C THR A 46 -18.53 0.27 -17.88
N ALA A 47 -17.41 0.90 -17.49
CA ALA A 47 -17.48 2.23 -16.92
C ALA A 47 -18.06 3.17 -17.97
N ALA A 48 -19.13 3.89 -17.65
CA ALA A 48 -19.54 5.01 -18.45
C ALA A 48 -18.43 6.07 -18.37
N THR A 49 -17.73 6.28 -19.47
CA THR A 49 -16.61 7.22 -19.57
C THR A 49 -17.06 8.68 -19.69
N THR A 50 -18.35 8.88 -19.95
CA THR A 50 -18.97 10.20 -20.15
C THR A 50 -20.20 10.33 -19.26
N GLY A 51 -20.26 11.40 -18.50
CA GLY A 51 -21.41 11.70 -17.61
C GLY A 51 -21.58 13.22 -17.48
N ASP A 52 -22.78 13.62 -17.07
CA ASP A 52 -23.09 15.01 -16.73
C ASP A 52 -22.82 15.24 -15.24
N PRO A 53 -21.82 16.08 -14.85
CA PRO A 53 -21.52 16.35 -13.46
C PRO A 53 -22.67 17.00 -12.69
N ALA A 54 -23.56 17.78 -13.33
CA ALA A 54 -24.67 18.42 -12.67
C ALA A 54 -25.72 17.38 -12.21
N LYS A 55 -26.09 16.47 -13.11
CA LYS A 55 -26.93 15.32 -12.76
C LYS A 55 -26.27 14.43 -11.72
N GLY A 56 -24.95 14.21 -11.85
CA GLY A 56 -24.15 13.45 -10.89
C GLY A 56 -24.20 14.03 -9.49
N LYS A 57 -24.18 15.34 -9.35
CA LYS A 57 -24.35 16.02 -8.04
C LYS A 57 -25.71 15.73 -7.42
N GLU A 58 -26.79 15.83 -8.18
CA GLU A 58 -28.15 15.54 -7.71
C GLU A 58 -28.26 14.06 -7.23
N LEU A 59 -27.74 13.14 -8.04
CA LEU A 59 -27.72 11.71 -7.71
C LEU A 59 -26.87 11.40 -6.48
N PHE A 60 -25.70 12.07 -6.34
CA PHE A 60 -24.82 11.95 -5.17
C PHE A 60 -25.54 12.40 -3.89
N VAL A 61 -26.18 13.57 -3.92
CA VAL A 61 -26.91 14.11 -2.77
C VAL A 61 -28.06 13.18 -2.37
N ALA A 62 -28.78 12.65 -3.34
CA ALA A 62 -29.94 11.77 -3.09
C ALA A 62 -29.52 10.37 -2.56
N ASN A 63 -28.39 9.82 -2.96
CA ASN A 63 -28.04 8.41 -2.70
C ASN A 63 -26.81 8.22 -1.81
N CYS A 64 -25.89 9.17 -1.77
CA CYS A 64 -24.58 8.99 -1.13
C CYS A 64 -24.35 9.89 0.09
N ALA A 65 -24.87 11.12 0.06
CA ALA A 65 -24.60 12.15 1.06
C ALA A 65 -25.16 11.83 2.47
N SER A 66 -26.05 10.84 2.58
CA SER A 66 -26.50 10.36 3.89
C SER A 66 -25.37 9.76 4.72
N CYS A 67 -24.38 9.12 4.07
CA CYS A 67 -23.25 8.47 4.72
C CYS A 67 -21.89 9.07 4.38
N HIS A 68 -21.73 9.65 3.19
CA HIS A 68 -20.46 10.15 2.67
C HIS A 68 -20.39 11.67 2.59
N GLY A 69 -19.28 12.23 3.06
CA GLY A 69 -18.94 13.63 2.83
C GLY A 69 -18.25 13.85 1.49
N LEU A 70 -18.25 15.12 1.07
CA LEU A 70 -17.53 15.62 -0.10
C LEU A 70 -16.98 17.01 0.26
N LYS A 71 -15.89 17.03 1.03
CA LYS A 71 -15.30 18.27 1.58
C LYS A 71 -14.93 19.28 0.50
N ASN A 72 -14.44 18.80 -0.65
CA ASN A 72 -14.06 19.67 -1.76
C ASN A 72 -15.26 20.47 -2.35
N ASP A 73 -16.49 19.99 -2.16
CA ASP A 73 -17.70 20.68 -2.58
C ASP A 73 -18.59 21.14 -1.39
N GLY A 74 -18.05 21.10 -0.16
CA GLY A 74 -18.74 21.58 1.04
C GLY A 74 -19.89 20.70 1.52
N ILE A 75 -20.01 19.47 1.04
CA ILE A 75 -21.06 18.52 1.44
C ILE A 75 -20.58 17.73 2.68
N ASN A 76 -21.28 17.92 3.79
CA ASN A 76 -21.07 17.12 4.99
C ASN A 76 -21.94 15.86 4.95
N PRO A 77 -21.48 14.73 5.51
CA PRO A 77 -22.30 13.53 5.61
C PRO A 77 -23.50 13.77 6.51
N GLY A 78 -24.67 13.24 6.15
CA GLY A 78 -25.87 13.31 6.96
C GLY A 78 -25.75 12.53 8.27
N MET A 79 -24.93 11.51 8.31
CA MET A 79 -24.62 10.69 9.49
C MET A 79 -23.31 11.15 10.12
N ASP A 80 -23.31 11.43 11.41
CA ASP A 80 -22.08 11.74 12.14
C ASP A 80 -21.20 10.49 12.35
N LYS A 81 -19.94 10.73 12.71
CA LYS A 81 -18.94 9.67 12.88
C LYS A 81 -19.35 8.62 13.93
N ASN A 82 -19.95 9.02 15.05
CA ASN A 82 -20.32 8.12 16.13
C ASN A 82 -21.50 7.24 15.72
N ALA A 83 -22.49 7.81 15.04
CA ALA A 83 -23.62 7.09 14.48
C ALA A 83 -23.17 6.09 13.42
N ALA A 84 -22.21 6.46 12.56
CA ALA A 84 -21.62 5.54 11.57
C ALA A 84 -20.87 4.38 12.24
N ILE A 85 -20.07 4.64 13.27
CA ILE A 85 -19.38 3.60 14.03
C ILE A 85 -20.39 2.68 14.73
N ALA A 86 -21.43 3.22 15.34
CA ALA A 86 -22.46 2.42 16.01
C ALA A 86 -23.22 1.51 15.02
N SER A 87 -23.46 1.97 13.79
CA SER A 87 -24.22 1.24 12.78
C SER A 87 -23.40 0.22 12.00
N PHE A 88 -22.15 0.57 11.65
CA PHE A 88 -21.34 -0.18 10.68
C PHE A 88 -20.00 -0.70 11.24
N ASN A 89 -19.62 -0.31 12.45
CA ASN A 89 -18.30 -0.54 13.03
C ASN A 89 -17.13 0.03 12.18
N VAL A 90 -17.42 0.93 11.26
CA VAL A 90 -16.42 1.58 10.40
C VAL A 90 -16.94 2.94 9.96
N VAL A 91 -16.03 3.92 9.83
CA VAL A 91 -16.37 5.26 9.34
C VAL A 91 -16.45 5.24 7.82
N PRO A 92 -17.55 5.72 7.19
CA PRO A 92 -17.58 5.94 5.74
C PRO A 92 -16.53 6.97 5.33
N PRO A 93 -15.83 6.78 4.18
CA PRO A 93 -14.83 7.72 3.71
C PRO A 93 -15.48 9.02 3.20
N ASP A 94 -14.73 10.11 3.27
CA ASP A 94 -14.95 11.27 2.43
C ASP A 94 -14.62 10.93 0.99
N LEU A 95 -15.46 11.30 0.03
CA LEU A 95 -15.32 10.90 -1.36
C LEU A 95 -14.73 12.00 -2.26
N SER A 96 -14.18 13.06 -1.66
CA SER A 96 -13.68 14.24 -2.38
C SER A 96 -12.66 13.91 -3.49
N ASN A 97 -11.81 12.90 -3.28
CA ASN A 97 -10.76 12.56 -4.23
C ASN A 97 -10.85 11.13 -4.75
N ILE A 98 -11.91 10.41 -4.42
CA ILE A 98 -12.03 8.98 -4.74
C ILE A 98 -11.89 8.70 -6.25
N ALA A 99 -12.47 9.54 -7.10
CA ALA A 99 -12.40 9.39 -8.55
C ALA A 99 -11.02 9.75 -9.15
N ALA A 100 -10.14 10.41 -8.39
CA ALA A 100 -8.77 10.65 -8.82
C ALA A 100 -7.82 9.50 -8.46
N ILE A 101 -8.15 8.70 -7.43
CA ILE A 101 -7.27 7.67 -6.91
C ILE A 101 -7.71 6.25 -7.26
N VAL A 102 -8.99 6.04 -7.55
CA VAL A 102 -9.60 4.74 -7.86
C VAL A 102 -9.90 4.66 -9.36
N ASP A 103 -9.68 3.48 -9.94
CA ASP A 103 -10.05 3.20 -11.33
C ASP A 103 -11.57 3.32 -11.52
N HIS A 104 -12.01 3.99 -12.59
CA HIS A 104 -13.42 4.29 -12.81
C HIS A 104 -14.26 3.03 -13.09
N LYS A 105 -13.68 2.00 -13.72
CA LYS A 105 -14.35 0.72 -13.94
C LYS A 105 -14.58 0.01 -12.60
N PHE A 106 -13.54 0.00 -11.74
CA PHE A 106 -13.68 -0.53 -10.39
C PHE A 106 -14.71 0.27 -9.58
N LEU A 107 -14.65 1.61 -9.63
CA LEU A 107 -15.57 2.47 -8.90
C LEU A 107 -17.02 2.25 -9.33
N ALA A 108 -17.28 2.06 -10.62
CA ALA A 108 -18.60 1.74 -11.13
C ALA A 108 -19.10 0.37 -10.63
N ALA A 109 -18.27 -0.66 -10.68
CA ALA A 109 -18.57 -1.97 -10.14
C ALA A 109 -18.81 -1.92 -8.62
N PHE A 110 -17.99 -1.16 -7.92
CA PHE A 110 -18.10 -0.96 -6.48
C PHE A 110 -19.41 -0.28 -6.07
N ILE A 111 -19.84 0.77 -6.76
CA ILE A 111 -21.13 1.44 -6.48
C ILE A 111 -22.28 0.45 -6.67
N LYS A 112 -22.27 -0.35 -7.73
CA LYS A 112 -23.32 -1.32 -8.04
C LYS A 112 -23.35 -2.49 -7.07
N ASN A 113 -22.19 -3.05 -6.72
CA ASN A 113 -22.05 -4.18 -5.81
C ASN A 113 -20.70 -4.16 -5.07
N PRO A 114 -20.64 -3.45 -3.91
CA PRO A 114 -19.41 -3.32 -3.14
C PRO A 114 -18.80 -4.65 -2.68
N GLN A 115 -19.63 -5.60 -2.28
CA GLN A 115 -19.21 -6.90 -1.78
C GLN A 115 -18.47 -7.69 -2.86
N GLN A 116 -18.98 -7.67 -4.08
CA GLN A 116 -18.35 -8.34 -5.22
C GLN A 116 -17.06 -7.62 -5.67
N ALA A 117 -17.10 -6.29 -5.82
CA ALA A 117 -15.95 -5.53 -6.28
C ALA A 117 -14.75 -5.61 -5.32
N THR A 118 -15.01 -5.61 -4.01
CA THR A 118 -13.97 -5.68 -2.97
C THR A 118 -13.55 -7.11 -2.64
N GLU A 119 -14.19 -8.12 -3.21
CA GLU A 119 -14.03 -9.53 -2.83
C GLU A 119 -14.22 -9.77 -1.32
N ASN A 120 -15.07 -8.94 -0.68
CA ASN A 120 -15.36 -9.02 0.74
C ASN A 120 -16.89 -9.08 0.97
N PRO A 121 -17.46 -10.26 1.26
CA PRO A 121 -18.89 -10.42 1.44
C PRO A 121 -19.48 -9.68 2.64
N LYS A 122 -18.61 -9.24 3.58
CA LYS A 122 -18.99 -8.47 4.78
C LYS A 122 -18.79 -6.96 4.61
N PHE A 123 -18.52 -6.48 3.39
CA PHE A 123 -18.28 -5.06 3.19
C PHE A 123 -19.53 -4.24 3.56
N ALA A 124 -19.34 -3.21 4.41
CA ALA A 124 -20.43 -2.52 5.10
C ALA A 124 -21.33 -1.66 4.19
N MET A 125 -20.79 -1.15 3.06
CA MET A 125 -21.59 -0.35 2.13
C MET A 125 -22.66 -1.23 1.44
N PRO A 126 -23.93 -0.83 1.43
CA PRO A 126 -24.97 -1.54 0.71
C PRO A 126 -24.83 -1.38 -0.81
N PRO A 127 -25.27 -2.37 -1.62
CA PRO A 127 -25.32 -2.26 -3.08
C PRO A 127 -26.28 -1.17 -3.54
N MET A 128 -25.88 -0.37 -4.53
CA MET A 128 -26.74 0.62 -5.21
C MET A 128 -27.25 0.06 -6.54
N ALA A 129 -27.81 -1.16 -6.49
CA ALA A 129 -28.25 -1.87 -7.69
C ALA A 129 -29.40 -1.18 -8.46
N GLN A 130 -30.13 -0.27 -7.80
CA GLN A 130 -31.20 0.53 -8.41
C GLN A 130 -30.71 1.62 -9.36
N LEU A 131 -29.44 2.05 -9.23
CA LEU A 131 -28.87 3.03 -10.15
C LEU A 131 -28.60 2.40 -11.52
N SER A 132 -28.95 3.07 -12.60
CA SER A 132 -28.57 2.66 -13.95
C SER A 132 -27.04 2.83 -14.16
N ASP A 133 -26.50 2.25 -15.21
CA ASP A 133 -25.07 2.44 -15.53
C ASP A 133 -24.80 3.90 -15.97
N GLU A 134 -25.80 4.58 -16.56
CA GLU A 134 -25.74 6.00 -16.88
C GLU A 134 -25.71 6.86 -15.62
N ASP A 135 -26.55 6.58 -14.61
CA ASP A 135 -26.54 7.29 -13.33
C ASP A 135 -25.20 7.16 -12.63
N VAL A 136 -24.62 5.96 -12.61
CA VAL A 136 -23.27 5.72 -12.06
C VAL A 136 -22.23 6.52 -12.82
N GLY A 137 -22.34 6.60 -14.17
CA GLY A 137 -21.47 7.45 -14.98
C GLY A 137 -21.57 8.92 -14.63
N HIS A 138 -22.77 9.45 -14.40
CA HIS A 138 -22.98 10.83 -13.94
C HIS A 138 -22.35 11.08 -12.58
N ILE A 139 -22.52 10.17 -11.63
CA ILE A 139 -21.90 10.27 -10.29
C ILE A 139 -20.36 10.28 -10.40
N ILE A 140 -19.77 9.40 -11.19
CA ILE A 140 -18.30 9.36 -11.38
C ILE A 140 -17.81 10.65 -12.05
N ALA A 141 -18.51 11.16 -13.03
CA ALA A 141 -18.19 12.44 -13.67
C ALA A 141 -18.21 13.61 -12.66
N TYR A 142 -19.20 13.65 -11.78
CA TYR A 142 -19.26 14.64 -10.71
C TYR A 142 -18.09 14.49 -9.73
N LEU A 143 -17.85 13.29 -9.20
CA LEU A 143 -16.73 13.03 -8.30
C LEU A 143 -15.37 13.40 -8.94
N SER A 144 -15.21 13.14 -10.24
CA SER A 144 -14.01 13.52 -10.98
C SER A 144 -13.87 15.04 -11.14
N SER A 145 -14.98 15.78 -11.25
CA SER A 145 -14.97 17.23 -11.41
C SER A 145 -14.55 17.97 -10.13
N VAL A 146 -14.80 17.38 -8.96
CA VAL A 146 -14.48 17.98 -7.65
C VAL A 146 -13.16 17.48 -7.07
N ALA A 147 -12.61 16.42 -7.63
CA ALA A 147 -11.38 15.82 -7.15
C ALA A 147 -10.17 16.73 -7.37
N LYS A 148 -9.24 16.74 -6.41
CA LYS A 148 -7.93 17.38 -6.57
C LYS A 148 -7.16 16.72 -7.71
N LYS A 149 -6.50 17.57 -8.49
CA LYS A 149 -5.51 17.14 -9.48
C LYS A 149 -4.19 16.88 -8.78
N ASN A 150 -3.36 16.06 -8.88
CA ASN A 150 -2.00 15.92 -8.30
C ASN A 150 -1.97 15.66 -6.78
N LEU A 151 -2.63 14.61 -6.36
CA LEU A 151 -2.45 14.08 -5.00
C LEU A 151 -1.06 13.45 -4.84
N ASP A 152 -0.42 13.71 -3.69
CA ASP A 152 0.84 13.05 -3.34
C ASP A 152 0.60 11.66 -2.70
N GLY A 153 1.69 10.89 -2.53
CA GLY A 153 1.59 9.54 -1.96
C GLY A 153 1.07 9.51 -0.54
N LYS A 154 1.35 10.55 0.26
CA LYS A 154 0.84 10.68 1.63
C LYS A 154 -0.67 10.94 1.63
N GLU A 155 -1.15 11.89 0.83
CA GLU A 155 -2.57 12.20 0.69
C GLU A 155 -3.35 10.96 0.25
N ILE A 156 -2.87 10.26 -0.80
CA ILE A 156 -3.52 9.04 -1.29
C ILE A 156 -3.53 7.95 -0.20
N THR A 157 -2.42 7.79 0.54
CA THR A 157 -2.35 6.77 1.61
C THR A 157 -3.33 7.08 2.75
N ILE A 158 -3.48 8.34 3.13
CA ILE A 158 -4.44 8.73 4.16
C ILE A 158 -5.86 8.46 3.68
N GLU A 159 -6.21 8.83 2.47
CA GLU A 159 -7.58 8.67 1.94
C GLU A 159 -7.94 7.20 1.68
N ALA A 160 -7.03 6.42 1.10
CA ALA A 160 -7.29 5.03 0.78
C ALA A 160 -7.17 4.09 1.99
N CYS A 161 -6.20 4.33 2.87
CA CYS A 161 -5.81 3.39 3.93
C CYS A 161 -6.15 3.90 5.34
N GLY A 162 -6.16 5.23 5.55
CA GLY A 162 -6.25 5.87 6.88
C GLY A 162 -7.52 5.60 7.64
N ARG A 163 -8.57 5.11 6.99
CA ARG A 163 -9.80 4.68 7.65
C ARG A 163 -9.59 3.47 8.57
N CYS A 164 -8.69 2.57 8.17
CA CYS A 164 -8.43 1.30 8.86
C CYS A 164 -7.01 1.17 9.40
N HIS A 165 -6.03 1.80 8.74
CA HIS A 165 -4.61 1.68 9.10
C HIS A 165 -4.07 2.96 9.73
N SER A 166 -3.22 2.80 10.75
CA SER A 166 -2.41 3.88 11.31
C SER A 166 -1.03 3.90 10.68
N ILE A 167 -0.39 5.07 10.69
CA ILE A 167 1.02 5.29 10.35
C ILE A 167 1.63 6.03 11.55
N LYS A 168 1.88 5.30 12.63
CA LYS A 168 2.22 5.89 13.94
C LYS A 168 3.49 6.72 13.92
N TYR A 169 4.50 6.34 13.11
CA TYR A 169 5.73 7.12 12.97
C TYR A 169 5.49 8.50 12.36
N GLN A 170 4.41 8.66 11.61
CA GLN A 170 3.96 9.94 11.05
C GLN A 170 2.87 10.62 11.91
N LYS A 171 2.53 10.05 13.10
CA LYS A 171 1.44 10.50 13.97
C LYS A 171 0.07 10.53 13.28
N ILE A 172 -0.14 9.67 12.30
CA ILE A 172 -1.40 9.47 11.61
C ILE A 172 -2.06 8.23 12.24
N TYR A 173 -3.27 8.41 12.74
CA TYR A 173 -4.03 7.34 13.39
C TYR A 173 -5.24 6.98 12.56
N ALA A 174 -5.64 5.70 12.60
CA ALA A 174 -6.83 5.22 11.93
C ALA A 174 -8.07 6.00 12.38
N GLU A 175 -8.92 6.36 11.44
CA GLU A 175 -10.15 7.11 11.73
C GLU A 175 -11.17 6.28 12.51
N THR A 176 -11.19 4.97 12.28
CA THR A 176 -12.06 4.02 12.99
C THR A 176 -11.31 3.45 14.20
N PRO A 177 -11.92 3.43 15.40
CA PRO A 177 -11.31 2.84 16.59
C PRO A 177 -10.95 1.36 16.41
N ALA A 178 -9.86 0.92 17.06
CA ALA A 178 -9.32 -0.43 16.90
C ALA A 178 -10.32 -1.54 17.31
N GLU A 179 -11.11 -1.31 18.34
CA GLU A 179 -12.16 -2.24 18.81
C GLU A 179 -13.26 -2.43 17.77
N ASN A 180 -13.69 -1.35 17.10
CA ASN A 180 -14.68 -1.40 16.04
C ASN A 180 -14.12 -2.08 14.80
N LEU A 181 -12.87 -1.79 14.43
CA LEU A 181 -12.18 -2.51 13.35
C LEU A 181 -12.06 -4.00 13.65
N LYS A 182 -11.77 -4.37 14.89
CA LYS A 182 -11.75 -5.79 15.29
C LYS A 182 -13.12 -6.44 15.18
N ALA A 183 -14.19 -5.73 15.55
CA ALA A 183 -15.58 -6.21 15.40
C ALA A 183 -15.95 -6.37 13.93
N TYR A 184 -15.57 -5.42 13.06
CA TYR A 184 -15.88 -5.42 11.63
C TYR A 184 -15.05 -6.43 10.84
N LEU A 185 -13.72 -6.44 11.04
CA LEU A 185 -12.77 -7.20 10.22
C LEU A 185 -12.32 -8.53 10.87
N GLY A 186 -12.69 -8.76 12.14
CA GLY A 186 -12.18 -9.89 12.94
C GLY A 186 -10.79 -9.70 13.51
N LYS A 187 -10.02 -8.75 13.00
CA LYS A 187 -8.65 -8.40 13.45
C LYS A 187 -8.43 -6.90 13.33
N VAL A 188 -7.51 -6.38 14.13
CA VAL A 188 -7.03 -5.00 13.99
C VAL A 188 -6.04 -4.93 12.82
N PRO A 189 -6.24 -4.03 11.84
CA PRO A 189 -5.30 -3.83 10.75
C PRO A 189 -3.90 -3.44 11.25
N PRO A 190 -2.81 -3.90 10.60
CA PRO A 190 -1.45 -3.58 11.01
C PRO A 190 -1.13 -2.10 10.80
N ASP A 191 -0.17 -1.60 11.59
CA ASP A 191 0.43 -0.29 11.40
C ASP A 191 1.30 -0.28 10.14
N LEU A 192 1.16 0.74 9.31
CA LEU A 192 1.87 0.84 8.02
C LEU A 192 3.26 1.47 8.12
N SER A 193 3.68 1.95 9.30
CA SER A 193 4.92 2.72 9.48
C SER A 193 6.19 2.04 8.95
N VAL A 194 6.23 0.70 8.98
CA VAL A 194 7.41 -0.09 8.58
C VAL A 194 7.14 -1.03 7.40
N MET A 195 5.97 -0.96 6.79
CA MET A 195 5.56 -1.93 5.76
C MET A 195 6.45 -1.90 4.53
N GLY A 196 6.90 -0.72 4.07
CA GLY A 196 7.82 -0.60 2.94
C GLY A 196 9.20 -1.23 3.16
N LYS A 197 9.54 -1.56 4.43
CA LYS A 197 10.77 -2.29 4.75
C LYS A 197 10.53 -3.74 5.13
N ALA A 198 9.34 -4.04 5.66
CA ALA A 198 8.96 -5.39 6.09
C ALA A 198 8.53 -6.28 4.93
N LYS A 199 8.16 -5.70 3.79
CA LYS A 199 7.69 -6.39 2.58
C LYS A 199 8.36 -5.80 1.35
N GLU A 200 8.55 -6.62 0.33
CA GLU A 200 9.00 -6.17 -0.97
C GLU A 200 7.97 -5.25 -1.63
N LEU A 201 8.42 -4.26 -2.39
CA LEU A 201 7.54 -3.26 -2.99
C LEU A 201 6.59 -3.90 -4.01
N GLU A 202 7.07 -4.85 -4.80
CA GLU A 202 6.25 -5.60 -5.76
C GLU A 202 5.14 -6.42 -5.06
N TYR A 203 5.45 -7.01 -3.90
CA TYR A 203 4.44 -7.65 -3.06
C TYR A 203 3.38 -6.66 -2.57
N LEU A 204 3.81 -5.47 -2.12
CA LEU A 204 2.87 -4.43 -1.66
C LEU A 204 1.95 -3.95 -2.78
N GLU A 205 2.48 -3.73 -3.98
CA GLU A 205 1.67 -3.36 -5.15
C GLU A 205 0.60 -4.41 -5.45
N THR A 206 1.01 -5.68 -5.51
CA THR A 206 0.08 -6.79 -5.76
C THR A 206 -0.95 -6.93 -4.65
N PHE A 207 -0.50 -6.82 -3.39
CA PHE A 207 -1.37 -6.95 -2.23
C PHE A 207 -2.40 -5.82 -2.14
N ILE A 208 -2.01 -4.57 -2.45
CA ILE A 208 -2.92 -3.41 -2.49
C ILE A 208 -3.92 -3.58 -3.64
N ASN A 209 -3.46 -4.05 -4.81
CA ASN A 209 -4.32 -4.27 -5.98
C ASN A 209 -5.36 -5.37 -5.72
N ASN A 210 -4.93 -6.53 -5.23
CA ASN A 210 -5.84 -7.62 -4.81
C ASN A 210 -5.29 -8.40 -3.61
N PRO A 211 -5.73 -8.09 -2.38
CA PRO A 211 -5.28 -8.74 -1.16
C PRO A 211 -5.50 -10.26 -1.13
N GLN A 212 -6.55 -10.77 -1.78
CA GLN A 212 -6.85 -12.21 -1.82
C GLN A 212 -5.79 -13.00 -2.59
N ASN A 213 -5.08 -12.38 -3.54
CA ASN A 213 -3.99 -13.02 -4.25
C ASN A 213 -2.76 -13.28 -3.35
N GLY A 214 -2.47 -12.37 -2.43
CA GLY A 214 -1.32 -12.47 -1.51
C GLY A 214 -1.65 -13.20 -0.20
N LEU A 215 -2.89 -13.06 0.28
CA LEU A 215 -3.36 -13.65 1.54
C LEU A 215 -4.82 -14.07 1.42
N PRO A 216 -5.10 -15.27 0.88
CA PRO A 216 -6.47 -15.77 0.75
C PRO A 216 -7.21 -15.78 2.08
N GLY A 217 -8.45 -15.28 2.10
CA GLY A 217 -9.27 -15.17 3.31
C GLY A 217 -8.97 -13.94 4.17
N THR A 218 -8.13 -13.02 3.72
CA THR A 218 -7.92 -11.73 4.40
C THR A 218 -9.19 -10.89 4.41
N SER A 219 -9.42 -10.17 5.51
CA SER A 219 -10.53 -9.20 5.60
C SER A 219 -10.20 -7.85 4.95
N MET A 220 -8.95 -7.62 4.51
CA MET A 220 -8.61 -6.41 3.79
C MET A 220 -9.34 -6.39 2.45
N PRO A 221 -10.16 -5.37 2.16
CA PRO A 221 -10.87 -5.29 0.90
C PRO A 221 -9.94 -4.85 -0.23
N ARG A 222 -10.28 -5.26 -1.46
CA ARG A 222 -9.71 -4.70 -2.67
C ARG A 222 -10.16 -3.25 -2.80
N LEU A 223 -9.21 -2.31 -3.04
CA LEU A 223 -9.50 -0.87 -3.01
C LEU A 223 -9.71 -0.26 -4.39
N GLY A 224 -9.31 -0.95 -5.45
CA GLY A 224 -9.48 -0.47 -6.82
C GLY A 224 -8.60 0.71 -7.22
N LEU A 225 -7.47 0.93 -6.55
CA LEU A 225 -6.58 2.04 -6.88
C LEU A 225 -6.05 1.93 -8.31
N THR A 226 -5.87 3.09 -8.96
CA THR A 226 -5.15 3.16 -10.24
C THR A 226 -3.70 2.72 -10.06
N LYS A 227 -3.03 2.35 -11.15
CA LYS A 227 -1.60 2.01 -11.12
C LYS A 227 -0.77 3.15 -10.52
N GLU A 228 -0.99 4.38 -11.01
CA GLU A 228 -0.28 5.57 -10.52
C GLU A 228 -0.50 5.80 -9.01
N SER A 229 -1.74 5.65 -8.54
CA SER A 229 -2.07 5.81 -7.12
C SER A 229 -1.38 4.74 -6.27
N THR A 230 -1.36 3.48 -6.72
CA THR A 230 -0.69 2.39 -6.03
C THR A 230 0.82 2.62 -5.94
N GLU A 231 1.46 3.00 -7.07
CA GLU A 231 2.90 3.31 -7.10
C GLU A 231 3.25 4.45 -6.14
N LYS A 232 2.45 5.51 -6.09
CA LYS A 232 2.63 6.64 -5.16
C LYS A 232 2.49 6.20 -3.69
N VAL A 233 1.51 5.35 -3.37
CA VAL A 233 1.32 4.79 -2.03
C VAL A 233 2.53 3.94 -1.63
N VAL A 234 2.96 3.03 -2.49
CA VAL A 234 4.10 2.13 -2.21
C VAL A 234 5.39 2.93 -2.04
N ALA A 235 5.64 3.92 -2.91
CA ALA A 235 6.79 4.82 -2.79
C ALA A 235 6.78 5.62 -1.46
N TYR A 236 5.61 6.11 -1.04
CA TYR A 236 5.46 6.79 0.23
C TYR A 236 5.74 5.85 1.41
N LEU A 237 5.19 4.64 1.40
CA LEU A 237 5.42 3.64 2.45
C LEU A 237 6.90 3.23 2.52
N ASP A 238 7.60 3.10 1.39
CA ASP A 238 9.04 2.85 1.36
C ASP A 238 9.85 4.01 1.96
N GLN A 239 9.50 5.23 1.60
CA GLN A 239 10.16 6.44 2.10
C GLN A 239 10.04 6.57 3.62
N ILE A 240 8.85 6.38 4.19
CA ILE A 240 8.62 6.55 5.63
C ILE A 240 9.16 5.39 6.47
N ALA A 241 9.28 4.20 5.88
CA ALA A 241 9.79 3.02 6.58
C ALA A 241 11.29 3.13 6.90
N ASP A 242 12.03 3.95 6.16
CA ASP A 242 13.46 4.14 6.36
C ASP A 242 13.92 5.58 6.06
N PRO A 243 13.57 6.54 6.92
CA PRO A 243 13.91 7.95 6.71
C PRO A 243 15.42 8.24 6.77
N HIS A 244 16.21 7.29 7.28
CA HIS A 244 17.66 7.43 7.41
C HIS A 244 18.45 6.62 6.36
N ARG A 245 17.80 6.09 5.32
CA ARG A 245 18.44 5.26 4.28
C ARG A 245 19.66 5.93 3.65
N GLU A 246 19.54 7.19 3.23
CA GLU A 246 20.66 7.92 2.61
C GLU A 246 21.82 8.12 3.57
N GLN A 247 21.52 8.49 4.83
CA GLN A 247 22.55 8.69 5.85
C GLN A 247 23.30 7.39 6.14
N ARG A 248 22.57 6.29 6.24
CA ARG A 248 23.10 4.95 6.47
C ARG A 248 23.97 4.47 5.31
N ASN A 249 23.56 4.72 4.07
CA ASN A 249 24.33 4.36 2.88
C ASN A 249 25.64 5.15 2.81
N LYS A 250 25.60 6.46 3.09
CA LYS A 250 26.81 7.29 3.18
C LYS A 250 27.74 6.80 4.30
N LEU A 251 27.21 6.54 5.50
CA LEU A 251 27.99 6.03 6.62
C LEU A 251 28.60 4.66 6.29
N GLY A 252 27.86 3.79 5.61
CA GLY A 252 28.32 2.46 5.19
C GLY A 252 29.61 2.51 4.36
N MET A 253 29.72 3.47 3.43
CA MET A 253 30.93 3.67 2.62
C MET A 253 32.13 4.09 3.48
N TRP A 254 31.93 4.96 4.45
CA TRP A 254 32.96 5.35 5.40
C TRP A 254 33.41 4.19 6.30
N VAL A 255 32.46 3.39 6.79
CA VAL A 255 32.75 2.20 7.60
C VAL A 255 33.57 1.19 6.79
N ILE A 256 33.20 0.92 5.54
CA ILE A 256 33.98 0.02 4.65
C ILE A 256 35.39 0.55 4.46
N GLY A 257 35.54 1.84 4.14
CA GLY A 257 36.85 2.48 4.02
C GLY A 257 37.72 2.34 5.28
N TYR A 258 37.13 2.60 6.44
CA TYR A 258 37.77 2.42 7.74
C TYR A 258 38.22 0.96 7.96
N LEU A 259 37.34 -0.01 7.68
CA LEU A 259 37.66 -1.44 7.84
C LEU A 259 38.83 -1.87 6.92
N VAL A 260 38.87 -1.40 5.69
CA VAL A 260 39.97 -1.68 4.76
C VAL A 260 41.29 -1.14 5.31
N VAL A 261 41.32 0.08 5.83
CA VAL A 261 42.49 0.67 6.45
C VAL A 261 42.94 -0.13 7.68
N MET A 262 42.00 -0.52 8.55
CA MET A 262 42.30 -1.32 9.75
C MET A 262 42.82 -2.72 9.40
N VAL A 263 42.29 -3.35 8.37
CA VAL A 263 42.81 -4.63 7.87
C VAL A 263 44.25 -4.48 7.38
N GLY A 264 44.56 -3.41 6.64
CA GLY A 264 45.94 -3.09 6.20
C GLY A 264 46.91 -2.88 7.37
N LEU A 265 46.50 -2.09 8.37
CA LEU A 265 47.29 -1.84 9.56
C LEU A 265 47.54 -3.09 10.40
N THR A 266 46.50 -3.87 10.66
CA THR A 266 46.62 -5.14 11.42
C THR A 266 47.46 -6.16 10.69
N PHE A 267 47.36 -6.24 9.37
CA PHE A 267 48.23 -7.11 8.57
C PHE A 267 49.71 -6.65 8.64
N ALA A 268 49.95 -5.38 8.49
CA ALA A 268 51.34 -4.82 8.62
C ALA A 268 51.89 -5.10 10.02
N TRP A 269 51.04 -4.89 11.07
CA TRP A 269 51.42 -5.18 12.45
C TRP A 269 51.71 -6.67 12.68
N LYS A 270 50.86 -7.55 12.19
CA LYS A 270 51.11 -8.99 12.22
C LYS A 270 52.45 -9.33 11.57
N LYS A 271 52.72 -8.82 10.36
CA LYS A 271 53.97 -9.06 9.64
C LYS A 271 55.21 -8.58 10.41
N LYS A 272 55.08 -7.45 11.11
CA LYS A 272 56.17 -6.91 11.95
C LYS A 272 56.45 -7.81 13.16
N ILE A 273 55.45 -8.26 13.90
CA ILE A 273 55.62 -9.08 15.09
C ILE A 273 56.18 -10.48 14.72
N TRP A 274 55.67 -11.09 13.66
CA TRP A 274 56.02 -12.46 13.28
C TRP A 274 57.36 -12.54 12.51
N LYS A 275 57.94 -11.39 12.11
CA LYS A 275 59.23 -11.36 11.44
C LYS A 275 60.38 -11.92 12.29
N ASN A 276 60.28 -11.83 13.62
CA ASN A 276 61.31 -12.26 14.57
C ASN A 276 61.07 -13.61 15.20
N ILE A 277 59.99 -14.31 14.79
CA ILE A 277 59.56 -15.58 15.40
C ILE A 277 59.85 -16.79 14.46
N HIS A 278 60.23 -16.50 13.20
CA HIS A 278 60.57 -17.54 12.18
C HIS A 278 61.92 -17.24 11.55
#